data_bc19fe6c18fd6dfb02f5a41b759dd28c
#
_entry.id   bc19fe6c18fd6dfb02f5a41b759dd28c
#
_cell.length_a   1.000
_cell.length_b   1.000
_cell.length_c   1.000
_cell.angle_alpha   90.00
_cell.angle_beta   90.00
_cell.angle_gamma   90.00
#
_symmetry.space_group_name_H-M   'P 1'
#
loop_
_entity.id
_entity.type
_entity.pdbx_description
1 polymer ?
#
loop_
_entity_poly.entity_id
_entity_poly.type
_entity_poly.pdbx_seq_one_letter_code
_entity_poly.pdbx_strand_id
1 'polypeptide(L)'
;MLELLTGPGAREPLSLAVATVQAELADHEVHSVQHRPGDGVTVGYRVWLRTASGDLVEDYVLLSSTAGRDVPDDAAHVVSMQGPSGRLLGWRHPHDPALPGLEVACDPVALEHVVPGSGPVTSIELLGYRPLRRAVVRAVRDGRTAYVKVLRPAAGRGGAPDVLHRLAVLAEAGLPVPAVLAAQSDGLVVLEEVVGTPLVGAIGQDDASGLELDQLVALLDALPA
;
A
#
# COMPACT_ATOMS: atom_id res chain seq x y z
N MET A 1 14.75 2.75 18.55
CA MET A 1 13.83 3.26 17.49
C MET A 1 12.40 2.76 17.69
N LEU A 2 12.15 1.46 17.83
CA LEU A 2 10.78 0.94 18.04
C LEU A 2 10.11 1.60 19.25
N GLU A 3 10.73 1.57 20.42
CA GLU A 3 10.20 2.19 21.65
C GLU A 3 9.95 3.71 21.50
N LEU A 4 10.83 4.40 20.76
CA LEU A 4 10.64 5.83 20.47
C LEU A 4 9.34 6.04 19.67
N LEU A 5 9.15 5.25 18.62
CA LEU A 5 8.02 5.42 17.69
C LEU A 5 6.70 4.83 18.23
N THR A 6 6.73 3.91 19.18
CA THR A 6 5.50 3.36 19.79
C THR A 6 5.17 3.99 21.15
N GLY A 7 6.01 4.89 21.63
CA GLY A 7 5.86 5.58 22.91
C GLY A 7 5.66 7.09 22.78
N PRO A 8 5.75 7.82 23.89
CA PRO A 8 5.54 9.27 23.93
C PRO A 8 6.51 10.08 23.07
N GLY A 9 7.68 9.52 22.76
CA GLY A 9 8.70 10.14 21.92
C GLY A 9 8.29 10.32 20.44
N ALA A 10 7.20 9.69 20.00
CA ALA A 10 6.69 9.83 18.64
C ALA A 10 6.08 11.21 18.35
N ARG A 11 5.64 11.94 19.41
CA ARG A 11 4.93 13.23 19.24
C ARG A 11 5.76 14.28 18.51
N GLU A 12 7.04 14.42 18.84
CA GLU A 12 7.92 15.41 18.22
C GLU A 12 8.11 15.14 16.71
N PRO A 13 8.55 13.94 16.26
CA PRO A 13 8.67 13.65 14.83
C PRO A 13 7.33 13.69 14.09
N LEU A 14 6.21 13.35 14.73
CA LEU A 14 4.87 13.51 14.12
C LEU A 14 4.54 14.98 13.89
N SER A 15 4.81 15.85 14.89
CA SER A 15 4.59 17.29 14.74
C SER A 15 5.39 17.88 13.59
N LEU A 16 6.63 17.43 13.37
CA LEU A 16 7.46 17.83 12.23
C LEU A 16 6.88 17.33 10.90
N ALA A 17 6.40 16.08 10.86
CA ALA A 17 5.82 15.48 9.65
C ALA A 17 4.54 16.19 9.20
N VAL A 18 3.75 16.76 10.12
CA VAL A 18 2.50 17.49 9.82
C VAL A 18 2.68 18.99 9.65
N ALA A 19 3.85 19.55 10.00
CA ALA A 19 4.08 21.00 9.93
C ALA A 19 3.93 21.57 8.51
N THR A 20 4.08 20.75 7.47
CA THR A 20 3.94 21.13 6.06
C THR A 20 2.51 21.52 5.65
N VAL A 21 1.49 21.17 6.45
CA VAL A 21 0.08 21.41 6.13
C VAL A 21 -0.57 22.53 6.95
N GLN A 22 0.22 23.36 7.60
CA GLN A 22 -0.26 24.49 8.42
C GLN A 22 -1.30 24.07 9.48
N ALA A 23 -1.17 22.86 10.02
CA ALA A 23 -2.01 22.30 11.05
C ALA A 23 -1.16 21.88 12.25
N GLU A 24 -1.76 21.90 13.45
CA GLU A 24 -1.10 21.51 14.68
C GLU A 24 -1.51 20.08 15.08
N LEU A 25 -0.56 19.25 15.48
CA LEU A 25 -0.84 17.92 16.01
C LEU A 25 -1.54 18.04 17.37
N ALA A 26 -2.84 17.76 17.40
CA ALA A 26 -3.63 17.74 18.64
C ALA A 26 -3.41 16.42 19.39
N ASP A 27 -3.60 15.28 18.71
CA ASP A 27 -3.45 13.95 19.30
C ASP A 27 -2.98 12.92 18.27
N HIS A 28 -2.56 11.74 18.72
CA HIS A 28 -2.14 10.64 17.85
C HIS A 28 -2.33 9.28 18.53
N GLU A 29 -2.58 8.27 17.71
CA GLU A 29 -2.71 6.88 18.13
C GLU A 29 -1.89 5.99 17.20
N VAL A 30 -1.15 5.02 17.77
CA VAL A 30 -0.46 4.00 16.96
C VAL A 30 -1.51 3.07 16.35
N HIS A 31 -1.56 3.02 15.03
CA HIS A 31 -2.48 2.17 14.29
C HIS A 31 -1.80 0.91 13.74
N SER A 32 -0.57 1.02 13.24
CA SER A 32 0.15 -0.11 12.68
C SER A 32 1.64 -0.05 12.98
N VAL A 33 2.26 -1.21 13.20
CA VAL A 33 3.70 -1.33 13.41
C VAL A 33 4.24 -2.41 12.47
N GLN A 34 5.21 -2.04 11.64
CA GLN A 34 5.95 -2.95 10.78
C GLN A 34 7.42 -2.92 11.19
N HIS A 35 7.83 -3.91 11.95
CA HIS A 35 9.20 -4.06 12.40
C HIS A 35 9.85 -5.26 11.73
N ARG A 36 11.07 -5.04 11.22
CA ARG A 36 11.92 -6.09 10.67
C ARG A 36 13.27 -6.02 11.34
N PRO A 37 13.69 -7.07 12.06
CA PRO A 37 15.02 -7.13 12.62
C PRO A 37 16.10 -6.87 11.55
N GLY A 38 16.96 -5.88 11.79
CA GLY A 38 18.03 -5.49 10.87
C GLY A 38 17.63 -4.57 9.71
N ASP A 39 16.33 -4.35 9.47
CA ASP A 39 15.82 -3.52 8.36
C ASP A 39 15.10 -2.24 8.83
N GLY A 40 14.89 -2.09 10.15
CA GLY A 40 14.27 -0.94 10.79
C GLY A 40 12.77 -1.11 11.08
N VAL A 41 12.09 0.01 11.35
CA VAL A 41 10.68 0.04 11.75
C VAL A 41 9.93 1.12 10.98
N THR A 42 8.70 0.80 10.59
CA THR A 42 7.71 1.76 10.07
C THR A 42 6.49 1.69 10.96
N VAL A 43 6.05 2.83 11.44
CA VAL A 43 4.85 2.96 12.29
C VAL A 43 3.88 3.89 11.59
N GLY A 44 2.63 3.45 11.47
CA GLY A 44 1.51 4.25 10.99
C GLY A 44 0.66 4.72 12.16
N TYR A 45 0.28 5.98 12.12
CA TYR A 45 -0.50 6.64 13.16
C TYR A 45 -1.77 7.23 12.58
N ARG A 46 -2.87 7.06 13.29
CA ARG A 46 -4.01 7.93 13.18
C ARG A 46 -3.71 9.19 13.95
N VAL A 47 -3.84 10.36 13.32
CA VAL A 47 -3.55 11.65 13.94
C VAL A 47 -4.75 12.56 13.85
N TRP A 48 -4.92 13.41 14.86
CA TRP A 48 -5.93 14.47 14.86
C TRP A 48 -5.21 15.81 14.74
N LEU A 49 -5.51 16.54 13.68
CA LEU A 49 -4.89 17.80 13.34
C LEU A 49 -5.86 18.93 13.62
N ARG A 50 -5.39 19.97 14.32
CA ARG A 50 -6.12 21.21 14.49
C ARG A 50 -5.77 22.16 13.35
N THR A 51 -6.78 22.49 12.54
CA THR A 51 -6.64 23.44 11.44
C THR A 51 -6.57 24.88 11.95
N ALA A 52 -6.22 25.82 11.08
CA ALA A 52 -6.23 27.26 11.41
C ALA A 52 -7.64 27.78 11.77
N SER A 53 -8.73 27.14 11.29
CA SER A 53 -10.11 27.43 11.69
C SER A 53 -10.48 26.88 13.07
N GLY A 54 -9.63 26.03 13.67
CA GLY A 54 -9.86 25.38 14.96
C GLY A 54 -10.52 24.02 14.87
N ASP A 55 -10.90 23.55 13.68
CA ASP A 55 -11.50 22.25 13.44
C ASP A 55 -10.50 21.13 13.67
N LEU A 56 -10.99 19.97 14.16
CA LEU A 56 -10.21 18.75 14.24
C LEU A 56 -10.48 17.90 13.01
N VAL A 57 -9.41 17.56 12.28
CA VAL A 57 -9.44 16.68 11.11
C VAL A 57 -8.60 15.46 11.38
N GLU A 58 -9.14 14.27 11.11
CA GLU A 58 -8.40 13.01 11.16
C GLU A 58 -7.53 12.86 9.92
N ASP A 59 -6.31 12.34 10.11
CA ASP A 59 -5.35 12.08 9.06
C ASP A 59 -4.50 10.84 9.39
N TYR A 60 -3.70 10.37 8.44
CA TYR A 60 -2.85 9.21 8.61
C TYR A 60 -1.40 9.54 8.26
N VAL A 61 -0.54 9.45 9.27
CA VAL A 61 0.89 9.79 9.16
C VAL A 61 1.72 8.54 9.41
N LEU A 62 2.81 8.44 8.67
CA LEU A 62 3.76 7.35 8.82
C LEU A 62 5.14 7.90 9.17
N LEU A 63 5.82 7.20 10.08
CA LEU A 63 7.22 7.42 10.39
C LEU A 63 8.01 6.15 10.12
N SER A 64 9.14 6.26 9.45
CA SER A 64 9.96 5.12 9.07
C SER A 64 11.44 5.37 9.24
N SER A 65 12.13 4.43 9.88
CA SER A 65 13.60 4.37 9.91
C SER A 65 14.19 3.49 8.79
N THR A 66 13.35 2.76 8.05
CA THR A 66 13.78 1.85 6.99
C THR A 66 13.99 2.53 5.65
N ALA A 67 13.27 3.60 5.40
CA ALA A 67 13.20 4.27 4.11
C ALA A 67 14.49 5.02 3.72
N GLY A 68 15.49 5.02 4.60
CA GLY A 68 16.71 5.82 4.41
C GLY A 68 17.61 5.38 3.26
N ARG A 69 17.34 4.26 2.61
CA ARG A 69 18.27 3.71 1.60
C ARG A 69 17.98 4.18 0.19
N ASP A 70 16.71 4.41 -0.16
CA ASP A 70 16.29 4.63 -1.56
C ASP A 70 15.38 5.86 -1.73
N VAL A 71 15.10 6.63 -0.68
CA VAL A 71 14.27 7.84 -0.76
C VAL A 71 15.16 9.07 -0.76
N PRO A 72 15.10 9.92 -1.80
CA PRO A 72 15.82 11.19 -1.83
C PRO A 72 15.43 12.11 -0.65
N ASP A 73 16.37 12.94 -0.18
CA ASP A 73 16.12 13.88 0.92
C ASP A 73 15.10 14.97 0.55
N ASP A 74 14.98 15.26 -0.74
CA ASP A 74 14.09 16.26 -1.33
C ASP A 74 12.81 15.66 -1.94
N ALA A 75 12.50 14.41 -1.61
CA ALA A 75 11.27 13.78 -2.09
C ALA A 75 10.05 14.60 -1.66
N ALA A 76 9.18 14.91 -2.62
CA ALA A 76 7.97 15.66 -2.36
C ALA A 76 7.11 14.99 -1.27
N HIS A 77 6.51 15.78 -0.41
CA HIS A 77 5.65 15.32 0.69
C HIS A 77 6.33 14.44 1.76
N VAL A 78 7.66 14.37 1.77
CA VAL A 78 8.43 13.62 2.75
C VAL A 78 9.25 14.58 3.62
N VAL A 79 9.16 14.40 4.93
CA VAL A 79 10.00 15.12 5.90
C VAL A 79 11.12 14.21 6.36
N SER A 80 12.37 14.60 6.08
CA SER A 80 13.55 13.89 6.54
C SER A 80 14.04 14.50 7.85
N MET A 81 14.19 13.67 8.87
CA MET A 81 14.64 14.05 10.20
C MET A 81 15.88 13.27 10.57
N GLN A 82 16.85 13.93 11.21
CA GLN A 82 18.05 13.28 11.76
C GLN A 82 17.93 13.24 13.28
N GLY A 83 18.13 12.07 13.86
CA GLY A 83 18.11 11.86 15.29
C GLY A 83 19.27 11.00 15.78
N PRO A 84 19.43 10.82 17.11
CA PRO A 84 20.51 10.01 17.69
C PRO A 84 20.51 8.55 17.20
N SER A 85 19.36 8.05 16.80
CA SER A 85 19.18 6.66 16.32
C SER A 85 19.22 6.54 14.80
N GLY A 86 19.60 7.59 14.06
CA GLY A 86 19.71 7.63 12.62
C GLY A 86 18.62 8.46 11.94
N ARG A 87 18.53 8.31 10.62
CA ARG A 87 17.55 9.01 9.78
C ARG A 87 16.14 8.46 10.00
N LEU A 88 15.18 9.36 10.12
CA LEU A 88 13.76 9.06 10.18
C LEU A 88 13.05 9.83 9.07
N LEU A 89 12.18 9.17 8.33
CA LEU A 89 11.31 9.77 7.34
C LEU A 89 9.88 9.82 7.85
N GLY A 90 9.21 10.93 7.60
CA GLY A 90 7.79 11.10 7.86
C GLY A 90 7.04 11.51 6.61
N TRP A 91 5.86 10.94 6.38
CA TRP A 91 4.96 11.32 5.29
C TRP A 91 3.51 11.12 5.69
N ARG A 92 2.62 11.79 4.97
CA ARG A 92 1.17 11.62 5.10
C ARG A 92 0.67 10.68 4.01
N HIS A 93 -0.24 9.79 4.35
CA HIS A 93 -0.98 9.02 3.35
C HIS A 93 -1.83 9.98 2.49
N PRO A 94 -1.91 9.79 1.16
CA PRO A 94 -1.36 8.66 0.38
C PRO A 94 0.05 8.88 -0.21
N HIS A 95 0.82 9.88 0.20
CA HIS A 95 2.10 10.27 -0.41
C HIS A 95 3.28 9.36 0.01
N ASP A 96 3.15 8.05 -0.20
CA ASP A 96 4.21 7.09 0.10
C ASP A 96 5.38 7.25 -0.88
N PRO A 97 6.61 7.53 -0.40
CA PRO A 97 7.74 7.82 -1.27
C PRO A 97 8.19 6.67 -2.16
N ALA A 98 7.84 5.42 -1.83
CA ALA A 98 8.16 4.26 -2.66
C ALA A 98 6.99 3.79 -3.53
N LEU A 99 5.81 4.39 -3.38
CA LEU A 99 4.58 4.04 -4.07
C LEU A 99 3.92 5.28 -4.70
N PRO A 100 4.53 5.91 -5.71
CA PRO A 100 4.02 7.15 -6.30
C PRO A 100 2.60 7.02 -6.88
N GLY A 101 2.22 5.83 -7.35
CA GLY A 101 0.86 5.57 -7.81
C GLY A 101 -0.21 5.52 -6.71
N LEU A 102 0.17 5.58 -5.41
CA LEU A 102 -0.81 5.45 -4.32
C LEU A 102 -1.75 6.65 -4.25
N GLU A 103 -1.26 7.85 -4.56
CA GLU A 103 -2.07 9.05 -4.64
C GLU A 103 -3.18 8.92 -5.67
N VAL A 104 -2.84 8.45 -6.88
CA VAL A 104 -3.81 8.17 -7.94
C VAL A 104 -4.79 7.08 -7.54
N ALA A 105 -4.29 6.01 -6.89
CA ALA A 105 -5.13 4.89 -6.46
C ALA A 105 -6.13 5.26 -5.35
N CYS A 106 -5.87 6.31 -4.58
CA CYS A 106 -6.75 6.83 -3.53
C CYS A 106 -7.68 7.97 -3.98
N ASP A 107 -7.58 8.40 -5.24
CA ASP A 107 -8.45 9.45 -5.82
C ASP A 107 -9.35 8.83 -6.89
N PRO A 108 -10.70 8.79 -6.69
CA PRO A 108 -11.61 8.22 -7.66
C PRO A 108 -11.57 8.91 -9.02
N VAL A 109 -11.34 10.22 -9.06
CA VAL A 109 -11.26 10.97 -10.32
C VAL A 109 -9.97 10.65 -11.08
N ALA A 110 -8.84 10.58 -10.38
CA ALA A 110 -7.58 10.19 -10.99
C ALA A 110 -7.61 8.74 -11.50
N LEU A 111 -8.28 7.84 -10.76
CA LEU A 111 -8.45 6.44 -11.16
C LEU A 111 -9.26 6.24 -12.44
N GLU A 112 -10.11 7.18 -12.83
CA GLU A 112 -10.83 7.13 -14.11
C GLU A 112 -9.90 7.09 -15.33
N HIS A 113 -8.68 7.62 -15.19
CA HIS A 113 -7.67 7.58 -16.23
C HIS A 113 -6.87 6.27 -16.27
N VAL A 114 -7.05 5.41 -15.27
CA VAL A 114 -6.27 4.18 -15.07
C VAL A 114 -7.13 2.92 -15.22
N VAL A 115 -8.27 2.88 -14.53
CA VAL A 115 -9.20 1.76 -14.59
C VAL A 115 -10.00 1.84 -15.89
N PRO A 116 -10.00 0.83 -16.77
CA PRO A 116 -10.78 0.85 -18.01
C PRO A 116 -12.27 1.01 -17.77
N GLY A 117 -12.91 1.88 -18.57
CA GLY A 117 -14.34 2.15 -18.50
C GLY A 117 -14.69 3.52 -19.09
N SER A 118 -15.99 3.85 -19.16
CA SER A 118 -16.51 5.09 -19.73
C SER A 118 -17.20 6.00 -18.71
N GLY A 119 -17.72 5.42 -17.63
CA GLY A 119 -18.38 6.14 -16.54
C GLY A 119 -17.41 6.54 -15.43
N PRO A 120 -17.93 7.18 -14.37
CA PRO A 120 -17.12 7.52 -13.20
C PRO A 120 -16.74 6.27 -12.38
N VAL A 121 -15.65 6.37 -11.64
CA VAL A 121 -15.35 5.43 -10.56
C VAL A 121 -16.32 5.70 -9.41
N THR A 122 -17.19 4.75 -9.12
CA THR A 122 -18.28 4.92 -8.15
C THR A 122 -17.92 4.53 -6.73
N SER A 123 -16.85 3.73 -6.55
CA SER A 123 -16.39 3.31 -5.23
C SER A 123 -14.90 2.96 -5.29
N ILE A 124 -14.18 3.33 -4.23
CA ILE A 124 -12.82 2.88 -3.93
C ILE A 124 -12.76 2.38 -2.50
N GLU A 125 -11.97 1.34 -2.26
CA GLU A 125 -11.72 0.77 -0.94
C GLU A 125 -10.27 0.32 -0.84
N LEU A 126 -9.52 0.85 0.13
CA LEU A 126 -8.16 0.42 0.42
C LEU A 126 -8.20 -0.91 1.20
N LEU A 127 -7.97 -2.02 0.51
CA LEU A 127 -8.01 -3.36 1.09
C LEU A 127 -6.77 -3.70 1.91
N GLY A 128 -5.65 -3.08 1.59
CA GLY A 128 -4.41 -3.31 2.32
C GLY A 128 -3.33 -2.34 1.90
N TYR A 129 -2.58 -1.90 2.89
CA TYR A 129 -1.44 -1.01 2.71
C TYR A 129 -0.25 -1.52 3.52
N ARG A 130 0.84 -1.77 2.83
CA ARG A 130 2.14 -2.04 3.44
C ARG A 130 3.10 -0.94 3.02
N PRO A 131 3.35 0.03 3.89
CA PRO A 131 4.18 1.19 3.59
C PRO A 131 5.50 0.82 2.93
N LEU A 132 5.91 1.61 1.95
CA LEU A 132 7.13 1.46 1.16
C LEU A 132 7.20 0.17 0.32
N ARG A 133 6.11 -0.59 0.21
CA ARG A 133 6.13 -1.90 -0.46
C ARG A 133 5.02 -2.09 -1.46
N ARG A 134 3.77 -1.93 -1.03
CA ARG A 134 2.60 -2.16 -1.87
C ARG A 134 1.32 -1.69 -1.19
N ALA A 135 0.32 -1.37 -2.01
CA ALA A 135 -1.06 -1.27 -1.60
C ALA A 135 -1.97 -2.03 -2.56
N VAL A 136 -3.20 -2.29 -2.14
CA VAL A 136 -4.25 -2.87 -2.98
C VAL A 136 -5.52 -2.07 -2.73
N VAL A 137 -6.08 -1.54 -3.80
CA VAL A 137 -7.35 -0.81 -3.81
C VAL A 137 -8.35 -1.58 -4.65
N ARG A 138 -9.56 -1.78 -4.12
CA ARG A 138 -10.70 -2.24 -4.89
C ARG A 138 -11.40 -1.02 -5.47
N ALA A 139 -11.62 -1.00 -6.78
CA ALA A 139 -12.33 0.06 -7.47
C ALA A 139 -13.54 -0.51 -8.21
N VAL A 140 -14.64 0.24 -8.23
CA VAL A 140 -15.84 -0.10 -9.01
C VAL A 140 -16.07 0.96 -10.06
N ARG A 141 -16.11 0.54 -11.33
CA ARG A 141 -16.39 1.40 -12.48
C ARG A 141 -17.35 0.69 -13.46
N ASP A 142 -18.35 1.37 -13.97
CA ASP A 142 -19.37 0.80 -14.87
C ASP A 142 -20.01 -0.50 -14.32
N GLY A 143 -20.15 -0.61 -12.98
CA GLY A 143 -20.69 -1.82 -12.31
C GLY A 143 -19.73 -3.01 -12.28
N ARG A 144 -18.48 -2.84 -12.72
CA ARG A 144 -17.42 -3.87 -12.67
C ARG A 144 -16.42 -3.57 -11.60
N THR A 145 -15.97 -4.61 -10.90
CA THR A 145 -14.90 -4.54 -9.93
C THR A 145 -13.54 -4.71 -10.60
N ALA A 146 -12.58 -3.88 -10.22
CA ALA A 146 -11.17 -4.06 -10.56
C ALA A 146 -10.31 -3.94 -9.30
N TYR A 147 -9.17 -4.63 -9.28
CA TYR A 147 -8.20 -4.55 -8.19
C TYR A 147 -6.96 -3.81 -8.67
N VAL A 148 -6.71 -2.66 -8.08
CA VAL A 148 -5.56 -1.82 -8.39
C VAL A 148 -4.45 -2.15 -7.40
N LYS A 149 -3.41 -2.83 -7.87
CA LYS A 149 -2.17 -3.03 -7.10
C LYS A 149 -1.26 -1.84 -7.31
N VAL A 150 -0.88 -1.21 -6.22
CA VAL A 150 0.14 -0.18 -6.19
C VAL A 150 1.44 -0.82 -5.74
N LEU A 151 2.43 -0.81 -6.60
CA LEU A 151 3.71 -1.47 -6.44
C LEU A 151 4.83 -0.45 -6.63
N ARG A 152 6.03 -0.79 -6.21
CA ARG A 152 7.21 0.02 -6.54
C ARG A 152 7.40 0.01 -8.05
N PRO A 153 7.60 1.16 -8.70
CA PRO A 153 7.78 1.22 -10.16
C PRO A 153 9.11 0.63 -10.61
N ALA A 154 10.13 0.66 -9.74
CA ALA A 154 11.46 0.18 -10.06
C ALA A 154 11.51 -1.33 -10.28
N ALA A 155 12.44 -1.76 -11.13
CA ALA A 155 12.79 -3.17 -11.29
C ALA A 155 13.29 -3.77 -9.98
N GLY A 156 12.94 -5.03 -9.73
CA GLY A 156 13.33 -5.77 -8.54
C GLY A 156 12.19 -6.61 -7.99
N ARG A 157 12.50 -7.49 -7.05
CA ARG A 157 11.54 -8.44 -6.50
C ARG A 157 10.33 -7.75 -5.86
N GLY A 158 9.16 -8.01 -6.40
CA GLY A 158 7.88 -7.45 -5.93
C GLY A 158 7.59 -6.03 -6.43
N GLY A 159 8.37 -5.48 -7.36
CA GLY A 159 8.01 -4.28 -8.13
C GLY A 159 6.99 -4.58 -9.23
N ALA A 160 6.45 -3.53 -9.86
CA ALA A 160 5.46 -3.69 -10.92
C ALA A 160 5.96 -4.53 -12.11
N PRO A 161 7.18 -4.33 -12.64
CA PRO A 161 7.69 -5.15 -13.73
C PRO A 161 7.81 -6.65 -13.38
N ASP A 162 8.25 -6.98 -12.16
CA ASP A 162 8.37 -8.35 -11.68
C ASP A 162 6.98 -9.03 -11.55
N VAL A 163 5.99 -8.31 -11.03
CA VAL A 163 4.62 -8.82 -10.91
C VAL A 163 3.99 -9.05 -12.28
N LEU A 164 4.14 -8.11 -13.22
CA LEU A 164 3.64 -8.23 -14.58
C LEU A 164 4.28 -9.41 -15.31
N HIS A 165 5.60 -9.57 -15.20
CA HIS A 165 6.32 -10.70 -15.80
C HIS A 165 5.81 -12.03 -15.25
N ARG A 166 5.65 -12.17 -13.93
CA ARG A 166 5.11 -13.40 -13.32
C ARG A 166 3.69 -13.71 -13.78
N LEU A 167 2.81 -12.71 -13.84
CA LEU A 167 1.45 -12.91 -14.33
C LEU A 167 1.46 -13.41 -15.78
N ALA A 168 2.33 -12.85 -16.64
CA ALA A 168 2.46 -13.29 -18.01
C ALA A 168 2.94 -14.75 -18.11
N VAL A 169 4.01 -15.11 -17.39
CA VAL A 169 4.55 -16.48 -17.38
C VAL A 169 3.53 -17.49 -16.88
N LEU A 170 2.78 -17.15 -15.81
CA LEU A 170 1.74 -18.04 -15.28
C LEU A 170 0.57 -18.20 -16.24
N ALA A 171 0.16 -17.11 -16.92
CA ALA A 171 -0.90 -17.15 -17.93
C ALA A 171 -0.47 -18.01 -19.15
N GLU A 172 0.78 -17.86 -19.63
CA GLU A 172 1.34 -18.68 -20.71
C GLU A 172 1.40 -20.17 -20.33
N ALA A 173 1.62 -20.48 -19.05
CA ALA A 173 1.56 -21.84 -18.54
C ALA A 173 0.13 -22.38 -18.36
N GLY A 174 -0.90 -21.60 -18.73
CA GLY A 174 -2.31 -21.98 -18.61
C GLY A 174 -2.88 -21.95 -17.20
N LEU A 175 -2.19 -21.31 -16.27
CA LEU A 175 -2.66 -21.17 -14.89
C LEU A 175 -3.72 -20.07 -14.78
N PRO A 176 -4.74 -20.24 -13.92
CA PRO A 176 -5.80 -19.24 -13.72
C PRO A 176 -5.28 -18.04 -12.93
N VAL A 177 -4.80 -17.02 -13.64
CA VAL A 177 -4.37 -15.75 -13.06
C VAL A 177 -5.31 -14.63 -13.48
N PRO A 178 -5.45 -13.55 -12.68
CA PRO A 178 -6.27 -12.41 -13.08
C PRO A 178 -5.69 -11.74 -14.34
N ALA A 179 -6.56 -11.36 -15.26
CA ALA A 179 -6.16 -10.59 -16.43
C ALA A 179 -5.61 -9.21 -16.01
N VAL A 180 -4.53 -8.77 -16.66
CA VAL A 180 -4.03 -7.41 -16.51
C VAL A 180 -4.83 -6.51 -17.44
N LEU A 181 -5.62 -5.61 -16.86
CA LEU A 181 -6.47 -4.66 -17.61
C LEU A 181 -5.69 -3.40 -18.02
N ALA A 182 -4.78 -2.94 -17.17
CA ALA A 182 -3.90 -1.80 -17.43
C ALA A 182 -2.65 -1.85 -16.52
N ALA A 183 -1.58 -1.18 -16.96
CA ALA A 183 -0.39 -0.96 -16.16
C ALA A 183 0.21 0.42 -16.48
N GLN A 184 0.75 1.11 -15.46
CA GLN A 184 1.37 2.42 -15.59
C GLN A 184 2.79 2.44 -15.03
N SER A 185 3.58 3.40 -15.49
CA SER A 185 5.00 3.53 -15.13
C SER A 185 5.24 3.92 -13.67
N ASP A 186 4.24 4.47 -12.99
CA ASP A 186 4.25 4.82 -11.57
C ASP A 186 3.97 3.63 -10.62
N GLY A 187 3.86 2.42 -11.19
CA GLY A 187 3.69 1.18 -10.45
C GLY A 187 2.24 0.74 -10.24
N LEU A 188 1.28 1.37 -10.91
CA LEU A 188 -0.11 0.91 -10.91
C LEU A 188 -0.30 -0.30 -11.85
N VAL A 189 -0.91 -1.36 -11.33
CA VAL A 189 -1.31 -2.55 -12.08
C VAL A 189 -2.77 -2.83 -11.79
N VAL A 190 -3.61 -2.69 -12.81
CA VAL A 190 -5.06 -2.95 -12.72
C VAL A 190 -5.34 -4.38 -13.14
N LEU A 191 -5.97 -5.13 -12.27
CA LEU A 191 -6.32 -6.53 -12.47
C LEU A 191 -7.82 -6.69 -12.51
N GLU A 192 -8.28 -7.61 -13.33
CA GLU A 192 -9.66 -8.07 -13.34
C GLU A 192 -10.01 -8.79 -12.03
N GLU A 193 -11.28 -8.68 -11.64
CA GLU A 193 -11.81 -9.47 -10.52
C GLU A 193 -11.83 -10.95 -10.87
N VAL A 194 -11.24 -11.76 -10.02
CA VAL A 194 -11.34 -13.22 -10.10
C VAL A 194 -12.50 -13.69 -9.23
N VAL A 195 -13.46 -14.33 -9.85
CA VAL A 195 -14.58 -14.92 -9.12
C VAL A 195 -14.11 -16.16 -8.37
N GLY A 196 -14.36 -16.19 -7.07
CA GLY A 196 -13.97 -17.33 -6.22
C GLY A 196 -14.06 -17.01 -4.73
N THR A 197 -13.94 -18.04 -3.90
CA THR A 197 -13.87 -17.87 -2.45
C THR A 197 -12.41 -17.82 -2.01
N PRO A 198 -12.00 -16.79 -1.25
CA PRO A 198 -10.64 -16.72 -0.72
C PRO A 198 -10.34 -17.92 0.17
N LEU A 199 -9.30 -18.69 -0.17
CA LEU A 199 -8.92 -19.90 0.55
C LEU A 199 -8.64 -19.64 2.04
N VAL A 200 -8.06 -18.48 2.38
CA VAL A 200 -7.81 -18.07 3.77
C VAL A 200 -9.11 -18.00 4.57
N GLY A 201 -10.21 -17.51 3.97
CA GLY A 201 -11.51 -17.48 4.60
C GLY A 201 -12.10 -18.89 4.78
N ALA A 202 -11.95 -19.74 3.78
CA ALA A 202 -12.43 -21.13 3.84
C ALA A 202 -11.70 -21.95 4.91
N ILE A 203 -10.37 -21.83 5.01
CA ILE A 203 -9.57 -22.50 6.06
C ILE A 203 -10.01 -22.05 7.46
N GLY A 204 -10.31 -20.76 7.65
CA GLY A 204 -10.69 -20.21 8.96
C GLY A 204 -12.12 -20.57 9.41
N GLN A 205 -13.01 -20.88 8.46
CA GLN A 205 -14.44 -21.12 8.74
C GLN A 205 -14.86 -22.61 8.68
N ASP A 206 -14.19 -23.41 7.88
CA ASP A 206 -14.65 -24.74 7.51
C ASP A 206 -13.49 -25.76 7.32
N ASP A 207 -12.36 -25.53 7.98
CA ASP A 207 -11.16 -26.37 7.89
C ASP A 207 -10.75 -26.70 6.42
N ALA A 208 -11.14 -25.86 5.47
CA ALA A 208 -10.96 -26.04 4.03
C ALA A 208 -11.60 -27.35 3.50
N SER A 209 -12.76 -27.76 4.04
CA SER A 209 -13.46 -29.01 3.68
C SER A 209 -13.79 -29.14 2.18
N GLY A 210 -13.83 -28.04 1.45
CA GLY A 210 -13.99 -28.01 -0.01
C GLY A 210 -12.69 -28.05 -0.83
N LEU A 211 -11.52 -28.15 -0.19
CA LEU A 211 -10.22 -28.16 -0.85
C LEU A 211 -9.67 -29.58 -0.94
N GLU A 212 -9.62 -30.13 -2.15
CA GLU A 212 -8.97 -31.40 -2.42
C GLU A 212 -7.46 -31.22 -2.51
N LEU A 213 -6.69 -32.03 -1.75
CA LEU A 213 -5.23 -31.97 -1.73
C LEU A 213 -4.63 -32.16 -3.14
N ASP A 214 -5.22 -33.03 -3.94
CA ASP A 214 -4.80 -33.31 -5.32
C ASP A 214 -4.90 -32.08 -6.22
N GLN A 215 -5.85 -31.17 -5.96
CA GLN A 215 -5.95 -29.91 -6.69
C GLN A 215 -4.79 -28.96 -6.37
N LEU A 216 -4.35 -28.93 -5.11
CA LEU A 216 -3.16 -28.16 -4.72
C LEU A 216 -1.89 -28.74 -5.33
N VAL A 217 -1.74 -30.06 -5.30
CA VAL A 217 -0.58 -30.74 -5.90
C VAL A 217 -0.55 -30.47 -7.40
N ALA A 218 -1.68 -30.62 -8.10
CA ALA A 218 -1.76 -30.34 -9.54
C ALA A 218 -1.42 -28.87 -9.87
N LEU A 219 -1.86 -27.91 -9.01
CA LEU A 219 -1.51 -26.50 -9.18
C LEU A 219 -0.01 -26.26 -8.98
N LEU A 220 0.61 -26.90 -7.98
CA LEU A 220 2.06 -26.78 -7.73
C LEU A 220 2.89 -27.41 -8.86
N ASP A 221 2.46 -28.56 -9.38
CA ASP A 221 3.12 -29.25 -10.49
C ASP A 221 3.03 -28.47 -11.82
N ALA A 222 1.98 -27.65 -11.96
CA ALA A 222 1.79 -26.78 -13.13
C ALA A 222 2.62 -25.47 -13.07
N LEU A 223 3.28 -25.16 -11.93
CA LEU A 223 4.11 -23.98 -11.84
C LEU A 223 5.36 -24.10 -12.74
N PRO A 224 5.65 -23.09 -13.56
CA PRO A 224 6.87 -23.07 -14.36
C PRO A 224 8.11 -23.02 -13.45
N ALA A 225 9.18 -23.71 -13.86
CA ALA A 225 10.45 -23.80 -13.14
C ALA A 225 11.19 -22.46 -13.09
#